data_f33baf9e37c9b97661271a60149ac167
#
_entry.id   f33baf9e37c9b97661271a60149ac167
#
_cell.length_a   1.000
_cell.length_b   1.000
_cell.length_c   1.000
_cell.angle_alpha   90.00
_cell.angle_beta   90.00
_cell.angle_gamma   90.00
#
_symmetry.space_group_name_H-M   'P 1'
#
loop_
_entity.id
_entity.type
_entity.pdbx_description
1 polymer ?
#
loop_
_entity_poly.entity_id
_entity_poly.type
_entity_poly.pdbx_seq_one_letter_code
_entity_poly.pdbx_strand_id
1 'polypeptide(L)'
;MDKYIGKRLDGRYLVDELVGIGGMANVYKATDVSNGRIVAVKILRDEYVQNGELLRRFKNESKAVALLSHPNIVRVYDVNFSDRVNYIVMEYIDGITLKEYIEHKGILDWKEAVYFTVQILRALQHAHDNGIVHRDTKPQNIML
;
A
#
# COMPACT_ATOMS: atom_id res chain seq x y z
N MET A 1 -0.53 -13.45 18.47
CA MET A 1 0.60 -12.53 18.38
C MET A 1 1.11 -12.49 16.96
N ASP A 2 1.31 -11.30 16.43
CA ASP A 2 1.79 -11.16 15.04
C ASP A 2 3.27 -11.54 14.97
N LYS A 3 3.62 -12.46 14.04
CA LYS A 3 4.97 -12.99 13.95
C LYS A 3 5.99 -12.03 13.35
N TYR A 4 5.55 -10.97 12.69
CA TYR A 4 6.45 -10.01 12.05
C TYR A 4 6.83 -8.84 12.93
N ILE A 5 5.98 -8.47 13.89
CA ILE A 5 6.26 -7.34 14.79
C ILE A 5 7.52 -7.61 15.59
N GLY A 6 8.44 -6.65 15.58
CA GLY A 6 9.75 -6.74 16.25
C GLY A 6 10.82 -7.40 15.40
N LYS A 7 10.48 -7.96 14.23
CA LYS A 7 11.46 -8.58 13.34
C LYS A 7 11.99 -7.58 12.33
N ARG A 8 13.18 -7.87 11.84
CA ARG A 8 13.87 -7.06 10.84
C ARG A 8 13.89 -7.84 9.52
N LEU A 9 13.14 -7.35 8.52
CA LEU A 9 13.09 -7.97 7.20
C LEU A 9 14.38 -7.64 6.43
N ASP A 10 15.04 -8.67 5.94
CA ASP A 10 16.33 -8.56 5.20
C ASP A 10 17.38 -7.72 5.94
N GLY A 11 17.33 -7.71 7.28
CA GLY A 11 18.23 -6.93 8.10
C GLY A 11 18.06 -5.42 8.01
N ARG A 12 17.03 -4.95 7.28
CA ARG A 12 16.84 -3.54 6.96
C ARG A 12 15.55 -2.92 7.50
N TYR A 13 14.43 -3.63 7.39
CA TYR A 13 13.13 -3.07 7.77
C TYR A 13 12.65 -3.64 9.09
N LEU A 14 12.75 -2.85 10.14
CA LEU A 14 12.27 -3.23 11.47
C LEU A 14 10.76 -2.99 11.53
N VAL A 15 10.00 -4.06 11.71
CA VAL A 15 8.54 -4.00 11.75
C VAL A 15 8.08 -3.54 13.14
N ASP A 16 7.39 -2.40 13.19
CA ASP A 16 6.98 -1.77 14.44
C ASP A 16 5.56 -2.15 14.88
N GLU A 17 4.58 -2.00 13.99
CA GLU A 17 3.18 -2.28 14.33
C GLU A 17 2.33 -2.63 13.11
N LEU A 18 1.26 -3.37 13.34
CA LEU A 18 0.25 -3.66 12.31
C LEU A 18 -0.68 -2.47 12.18
N VAL A 19 -0.81 -1.90 10.98
CA VAL A 19 -1.65 -0.74 10.73
C VAL A 19 -2.85 -1.01 9.81
N GLY A 20 -2.84 -2.13 9.09
CA GLY A 20 -3.95 -2.49 8.21
C GLY A 20 -4.00 -3.97 7.89
N ILE A 21 -5.22 -4.47 7.69
CA ILE A 21 -5.47 -5.85 7.29
C ILE A 21 -6.22 -5.84 5.97
N GLY A 22 -5.59 -6.38 4.94
CA GLY A 22 -6.22 -6.51 3.63
C GLY A 22 -6.63 -7.94 3.32
N GLY A 23 -7.17 -8.16 2.14
CA GLY A 23 -7.60 -9.48 1.68
C GLY A 23 -6.47 -10.48 1.55
N MET A 24 -5.37 -10.10 0.89
CA MET A 24 -4.21 -10.96 0.63
C MET A 24 -3.00 -10.62 1.48
N ALA A 25 -2.89 -9.40 1.94
CA ALA A 25 -1.70 -8.89 2.62
C ALA A 25 -2.08 -8.03 3.81
N ASN A 26 -1.18 -8.00 4.79
CA ASN A 26 -1.27 -7.09 5.93
C ASN A 26 -0.27 -5.95 5.74
N VAL A 27 -0.62 -4.77 6.23
CA VAL A 27 0.24 -3.59 6.14
C VAL A 27 0.77 -3.24 7.52
N TYR A 28 2.07 -3.03 7.59
CA TYR A 28 2.78 -2.69 8.82
C TYR A 28 3.48 -1.34 8.69
N LYS A 29 3.53 -0.63 9.81
CA LYS A 29 4.47 0.49 9.96
C LYS A 29 5.82 -0.10 10.31
N ALA A 30 6.86 0.37 9.67
CA ALA A 30 8.22 -0.13 9.88
C ALA A 30 9.23 1.01 9.80
N THR A 31 10.45 0.73 10.25
CA THR A 31 11.57 1.67 10.16
C THR A 31 12.64 1.09 9.25
N ASP A 32 13.03 1.84 8.23
CA ASP A 32 14.20 1.53 7.43
C ASP A 32 15.44 1.91 8.24
N VAL A 33 16.11 0.91 8.82
CA VAL A 33 17.24 1.16 9.72
C VAL A 33 18.47 1.72 9.01
N SER A 34 18.51 1.62 7.68
CA SER A 34 19.63 2.17 6.90
C SER A 34 19.65 3.71 6.87
N ASN A 35 18.49 4.35 7.02
CA ASN A 35 18.36 5.81 6.98
C ASN A 35 17.43 6.38 8.06
N GLY A 36 16.84 5.56 8.90
CA GLY A 36 15.91 5.98 9.96
C GLY A 36 14.53 6.40 9.47
N ARG A 37 14.22 6.17 8.19
CA ARG A 37 12.94 6.59 7.61
C ARG A 37 11.83 5.63 7.99
N ILE A 38 10.66 6.19 8.33
CA ILE A 38 9.43 5.41 8.56
C ILE A 38 8.85 5.05 7.20
N VAL A 39 8.48 3.77 7.04
CA VAL A 39 7.90 3.23 5.82
C VAL A 39 6.69 2.36 6.14
N ALA A 40 5.88 2.08 5.14
CA ALA A 40 4.84 1.06 5.21
C ALA A 40 5.34 -0.20 4.51
N VAL A 41 5.09 -1.35 5.11
CA VAL A 41 5.46 -2.64 4.52
C VAL A 41 4.21 -3.48 4.37
N LYS A 42 3.90 -3.84 3.14
CA LYS A 42 2.78 -4.70 2.81
C LYS A 42 3.30 -6.12 2.62
N ILE A 43 2.92 -7.01 3.53
CA ILE A 43 3.41 -8.39 3.55
C ILE A 43 2.29 -9.33 3.12
N LEU A 44 2.56 -10.17 2.11
CA LEU A 44 1.63 -11.19 1.67
C LEU A 44 1.42 -12.21 2.80
N ARG A 45 0.15 -12.52 3.08
CA ARG A 45 -0.17 -13.51 4.13
C ARG A 45 0.34 -14.88 3.76
N ASP A 46 0.78 -15.65 4.75
CA ASP A 46 1.36 -16.97 4.57
C ASP A 46 0.43 -17.94 3.82
N GLU A 47 -0.87 -17.84 4.06
CA GLU A 47 -1.88 -18.68 3.42
C GLU A 47 -1.92 -18.53 1.90
N TYR A 48 -1.41 -17.42 1.36
CA TYR A 48 -1.37 -17.14 -0.08
C TYR A 48 0.00 -17.39 -0.72
N VAL A 49 1.04 -17.59 0.05
CA VAL A 49 2.41 -17.82 -0.46
C VAL A 49 2.47 -19.09 -1.29
N GLN A 50 1.69 -20.13 -0.95
CA GLN A 50 1.65 -21.38 -1.66
C GLN A 50 0.72 -21.37 -2.89
N ASN A 51 -0.07 -20.31 -3.05
CA ASN A 51 -0.93 -20.16 -4.23
C ASN A 51 -0.14 -19.47 -5.34
N GLY A 52 0.37 -20.25 -6.29
CA GLY A 52 1.23 -19.74 -7.36
C GLY A 52 0.59 -18.65 -8.23
N GLU A 53 -0.72 -18.71 -8.47
CA GLU A 53 -1.43 -17.71 -9.27
C GLU A 53 -1.54 -16.39 -8.52
N LEU A 54 -1.95 -16.42 -7.26
CA LEU A 54 -2.05 -15.22 -6.42
C LEU A 54 -0.69 -14.59 -6.17
N LEU A 55 0.32 -15.41 -5.92
CA LEU A 55 1.70 -14.93 -5.74
C LEU A 55 2.23 -14.25 -7.00
N ARG A 56 2.00 -14.84 -8.16
CA ARG A 56 2.41 -14.26 -9.45
C ARG A 56 1.70 -12.93 -9.70
N ARG A 57 0.41 -12.86 -9.41
CA ARG A 57 -0.37 -11.63 -9.54
C ARG A 57 0.17 -10.54 -8.62
N PHE A 58 0.43 -10.88 -7.36
CA PHE A 58 1.01 -9.97 -6.39
C PHE A 58 2.35 -9.41 -6.86
N LYS A 59 3.23 -10.28 -7.38
CA LYS A 59 4.53 -9.87 -7.93
C LYS A 59 4.38 -8.94 -9.12
N ASN A 60 3.54 -9.28 -10.08
CA ASN A 60 3.37 -8.51 -11.31
C ASN A 60 2.77 -7.13 -11.03
N GLU A 61 1.72 -7.07 -10.21
CA GLU A 61 1.09 -5.80 -9.84
C GLU A 61 2.05 -4.91 -9.05
N SER A 62 2.80 -5.49 -8.13
CA SER A 62 3.77 -4.75 -7.31
C SER A 62 4.89 -4.14 -8.17
N LYS A 63 5.43 -4.90 -9.11
CA LYS A 63 6.48 -4.42 -10.02
C LYS A 63 5.97 -3.30 -10.92
N ALA A 64 4.74 -3.43 -11.40
CA ALA A 64 4.13 -2.42 -12.26
C ALA A 64 3.93 -1.10 -11.50
N VAL A 65 3.37 -1.16 -10.29
CA VAL A 65 3.13 0.02 -9.46
C VAL A 65 4.44 0.67 -9.00
N ALA A 66 5.49 -0.11 -8.80
CA ALA A 66 6.80 0.40 -8.40
C ALA A 66 7.42 1.36 -9.44
N LEU A 67 6.98 1.28 -10.70
CA LEU A 67 7.46 2.17 -11.77
C LEU A 67 6.72 3.50 -11.81
N LEU A 68 5.61 3.66 -11.08
CA LEU A 68 4.82 4.87 -11.07
C LEU A 68 5.43 5.93 -10.16
N SER A 69 5.39 7.18 -10.61
CA SER A 69 5.80 8.35 -9.82
C SER A 69 4.78 9.46 -10.05
N HIS A 70 3.93 9.72 -9.05
CA HIS A 70 2.90 10.72 -9.13
C HIS A 70 2.53 11.19 -7.71
N PRO A 71 2.24 12.49 -7.49
CA PRO A 71 1.93 13.00 -6.15
C PRO A 71 0.69 12.40 -5.51
N ASN A 72 -0.24 11.85 -6.29
CA ASN A 72 -1.45 11.22 -5.79
C ASN A 72 -1.40 9.68 -5.79
N ILE A 73 -0.23 9.10 -5.98
CA ILE A 73 0.01 7.65 -5.90
C ILE A 73 1.08 7.39 -4.85
N VAL A 74 0.79 6.47 -3.92
CA VAL A 74 1.76 6.05 -2.90
C VAL A 74 3.01 5.52 -3.58
N ARG A 75 4.17 6.04 -3.17
CA ARG A 75 5.44 5.66 -3.76
C ARG A 75 5.91 4.32 -3.22
N VAL A 76 6.32 3.44 -4.12
CA VAL A 76 6.95 2.15 -3.77
C VAL A 76 8.46 2.35 -3.78
N TYR A 77 9.11 1.99 -2.66
CA TYR A 77 10.56 2.14 -2.51
C TYR A 77 11.32 0.88 -2.85
N ASP A 78 10.73 -0.28 -2.53
CA ASP A 78 11.40 -1.57 -2.67
C ASP A 78 10.38 -2.70 -2.73
N VAL A 79 10.78 -3.80 -3.35
CA VAL A 79 9.97 -5.02 -3.40
C VAL A 79 10.88 -6.21 -3.14
N ASN A 80 10.39 -7.20 -2.40
CA ASN A 80 11.11 -8.43 -2.15
C ASN A 80 10.19 -9.64 -2.31
N PHE A 81 10.62 -10.57 -3.14
CA PHE A 81 9.89 -11.82 -3.40
C PHE A 81 10.83 -13.00 -3.17
N SER A 82 10.55 -13.74 -2.11
CA SER A 82 11.34 -14.91 -1.73
C SER A 82 10.42 -16.06 -1.34
N ASP A 83 10.99 -17.22 -1.07
CA ASP A 83 10.23 -18.39 -0.64
C ASP A 83 9.65 -18.24 0.76
N ARG A 84 10.19 -17.34 1.56
CA ARG A 84 9.81 -17.14 2.95
C ARG A 84 8.86 -15.96 3.14
N VAL A 85 9.23 -14.79 2.61
CA VAL A 85 8.49 -13.55 2.81
C VAL A 85 8.40 -12.80 1.49
N ASN A 86 7.19 -12.35 1.16
CA ASN A 86 6.94 -11.52 -0.02
C ASN A 86 6.35 -10.21 0.47
N TYR A 87 7.05 -9.11 0.24
CA TYR A 87 6.62 -7.81 0.74
C TYR A 87 6.97 -6.67 -0.20
N ILE A 88 6.26 -5.56 -0.01
CA ILE A 88 6.47 -4.31 -0.72
C ILE A 88 6.74 -3.24 0.33
N VAL A 89 7.79 -2.46 0.13
CA VAL A 89 8.10 -1.30 0.96
C VAL A 89 7.62 -0.05 0.24
N MET A 90 6.80 0.73 0.92
CA MET A 90 6.19 1.91 0.31
C MET A 90 6.20 3.09 1.28
N GLU A 91 5.86 4.24 0.76
CA GLU A 91 5.67 5.46 1.52
C GLU A 91 4.66 5.26 2.64
N TYR A 92 5.01 5.67 3.87
CA TYR A 92 4.09 5.67 5.00
C TYR A 92 3.31 6.98 5.00
N ILE A 93 1.99 6.88 4.91
CA ILE A 93 1.09 8.03 4.98
C ILE A 93 0.53 8.09 6.40
N ASP A 94 0.92 9.11 7.15
CA ASP A 94 0.43 9.36 8.50
C ASP A 94 -0.88 10.16 8.40
N GLY A 95 -1.97 9.44 8.17
CA GLY A 95 -3.28 10.04 7.96
C GLY A 95 -4.37 9.00 8.08
N ILE A 96 -5.54 9.33 7.56
CA ILE A 96 -6.70 8.44 7.56
C ILE A 96 -7.12 8.11 6.14
N THR A 97 -7.88 7.03 5.97
CA THR A 97 -8.47 6.71 4.68
C THR A 97 -9.64 7.64 4.37
N LEU A 98 -9.97 7.77 3.11
CA LEU A 98 -11.16 8.53 2.70
C LEU A 98 -12.42 7.93 3.31
N LYS A 99 -12.48 6.61 3.45
CA LYS A 99 -13.59 5.93 4.13
C LYS A 99 -13.76 6.40 5.57
N GLU A 100 -12.67 6.42 6.34
CA GLU A 100 -12.67 6.90 7.73
C GLU A 100 -13.10 8.37 7.82
N TYR A 101 -12.61 9.19 6.90
CA TYR A 101 -13.00 10.60 6.82
C TYR A 101 -14.50 10.79 6.58
N ILE A 102 -15.08 10.03 5.64
CA ILE A 102 -16.51 10.07 5.34
C ILE A 102 -17.33 9.59 6.55
N GLU A 103 -16.92 8.50 7.19
CA GLU A 103 -17.59 7.96 8.37
C GLU A 103 -17.60 8.97 9.53
N HIS A 104 -16.53 9.72 9.69
CA HIS A 104 -16.37 10.71 10.74
C HIS A 104 -17.13 12.00 10.46
N LYS A 105 -17.12 12.46 9.23
CA LYS A 105 -17.76 13.71 8.81
C LYS A 105 -19.24 13.54 8.45
N GLY A 106 -19.64 12.35 8.03
CA GLY A 106 -20.98 12.04 7.54
C GLY A 106 -21.05 12.22 6.02
N ILE A 107 -21.54 13.37 5.55
CA ILE A 107 -21.71 13.64 4.13
C ILE A 107 -20.64 14.64 3.68
N LEU A 108 -19.95 14.34 2.57
CA LEU A 108 -19.04 15.29 1.95
C LEU A 108 -19.84 16.40 1.25
N ASP A 109 -19.40 17.65 1.40
CA ASP A 109 -19.96 18.69 0.56
C ASP A 109 -19.44 18.54 -0.89
N TRP A 110 -20.12 19.20 -1.83
CA TRP A 110 -19.79 18.99 -3.25
C TRP A 110 -18.38 19.49 -3.61
N LYS A 111 -17.86 20.49 -2.92
CA LYS A 111 -16.50 21.03 -3.16
C LYS A 111 -15.44 20.02 -2.75
N GLU A 112 -15.59 19.39 -1.59
CA GLU A 112 -14.70 18.33 -1.15
C GLU A 112 -14.77 17.12 -2.07
N ALA A 113 -15.98 16.72 -2.45
CA ALA A 113 -16.17 15.58 -3.35
C ALA A 113 -15.47 15.80 -4.70
N VAL A 114 -15.59 17.00 -5.28
CA VAL A 114 -14.89 17.37 -6.51
C VAL A 114 -13.38 17.38 -6.31
N TYR A 115 -12.91 17.95 -5.22
CA TYR A 115 -11.48 18.03 -4.91
C TYR A 115 -10.83 16.63 -4.84
N PHE A 116 -11.44 15.72 -4.10
CA PHE A 116 -10.94 14.35 -4.00
C PHE A 116 -11.04 13.60 -5.33
N THR A 117 -12.16 13.75 -6.03
CA THR A 117 -12.39 13.10 -7.32
C THR A 117 -11.36 13.50 -8.37
N VAL A 118 -11.03 14.79 -8.45
CA VAL A 118 -10.01 15.28 -9.40
C VAL A 118 -8.65 14.66 -9.13
N GLN A 119 -8.25 14.58 -7.86
CA GLN A 119 -6.97 13.97 -7.50
C GLN A 119 -6.93 12.47 -7.81
N ILE A 120 -8.03 11.75 -7.52
CA ILE A 120 -8.16 10.33 -7.83
C ILE A 120 -8.06 10.12 -9.34
N LEU A 121 -8.77 10.92 -10.14
CA LEU A 121 -8.74 10.82 -11.59
C LEU A 121 -7.35 11.11 -12.17
N ARG A 122 -6.62 12.06 -11.61
CA ARG A 122 -5.23 12.34 -12.02
C ARG A 122 -4.32 11.16 -11.75
N ALA A 123 -4.47 10.51 -10.59
CA ALA A 123 -3.70 9.32 -10.25
C ALA A 123 -4.04 8.16 -11.21
N LEU A 124 -5.32 7.92 -11.45
CA LEU A 124 -5.77 6.88 -12.37
C LEU A 124 -5.32 7.15 -13.81
N GLN A 125 -5.36 8.40 -14.25
CA GLN A 125 -4.89 8.77 -15.59
C GLN A 125 -3.40 8.46 -15.74
N HIS A 126 -2.60 8.81 -14.75
CA HIS A 126 -1.18 8.50 -14.76
C HIS A 126 -0.92 6.99 -14.83
N ALA A 127 -1.64 6.20 -14.03
CA ALA A 127 -1.54 4.75 -14.05
C ALA A 127 -1.95 4.18 -15.42
N HIS A 128 -3.07 4.65 -15.96
CA HIS A 128 -3.56 4.22 -17.27
C HIS A 128 -2.57 4.57 -18.41
N ASP A 129 -1.96 5.74 -18.36
CA ASP A 129 -0.95 6.17 -19.34
C ASP A 129 0.28 5.25 -19.29
N ASN A 130 0.51 4.58 -18.18
CA ASN A 130 1.58 3.60 -18.00
C ASN A 130 1.11 2.14 -18.12
N GLY A 131 -0.09 1.92 -18.64
CA GLY A 131 -0.63 0.59 -18.91
C GLY A 131 -1.22 -0.14 -17.71
N ILE A 132 -1.46 0.57 -16.61
CA ILE A 132 -1.98 -0.02 -15.38
C ILE A 132 -3.43 0.40 -15.17
N VAL A 133 -4.31 -0.57 -14.95
CA VAL A 133 -5.71 -0.33 -14.62
C VAL A 133 -5.96 -0.76 -13.17
N HIS A 134 -6.35 0.20 -12.32
CA HIS A 134 -6.75 -0.08 -10.95
C HIS A 134 -8.19 -0.62 -10.96
N ARG A 135 -8.39 -1.83 -10.47
CA ARG A 135 -9.69 -2.52 -10.52
C ARG A 135 -10.47 -2.48 -9.20
N ASP A 136 -9.94 -1.78 -8.20
CA ASP A 136 -10.51 -1.77 -6.84
C ASP A 136 -10.46 -0.37 -6.23
N THR A 137 -10.94 0.63 -6.98
CA THR A 137 -10.99 2.01 -6.49
C THR A 137 -12.17 2.18 -5.54
N LYS A 138 -11.88 2.44 -4.28
CA LYS A 138 -12.86 2.62 -3.22
C LYS A 138 -12.29 3.47 -2.08
N PRO A 139 -13.15 4.11 -1.24
CA PRO A 139 -12.68 5.03 -0.20
C PRO A 139 -11.69 4.45 0.80
N GLN A 140 -11.74 3.15 1.11
CA GLN A 140 -10.78 2.52 2.01
C GLN A 140 -9.38 2.35 1.41
N ASN A 141 -9.23 2.52 0.11
CA ASN A 141 -7.95 2.44 -0.60
C ASN A 141 -7.36 3.82 -0.93
N ILE A 142 -7.94 4.88 -0.38
CA ILE A 142 -7.49 6.26 -0.60
C ILE A 142 -7.07 6.87 0.74
N MET A 143 -5.84 7.35 0.81
CA MET A 143 -5.30 8.03 2.00
C MET A 143 -5.36 9.54 1.82
N LEU A 144 -5.66 10.23 2.91
CA LEU A 144 -5.72 11.70 2.95
C LEU A 144 -4.49 12.30 3.64
#